data_6128326924de4ccebaad9653827c07e7
#
_entry.id   6128326924de4ccebaad9653827c07e7
#
_cell.length_a   1.000
_cell.length_b   1.000
_cell.length_c   1.000
_cell.angle_alpha   90.00
_cell.angle_beta   90.00
_cell.angle_gamma   90.00
#
_symmetry.space_group_name_H-M   'P 1'
#
loop_
_entity.id
_entity.type
_entity.pdbx_description
1 polymer ?
#
loop_
_entity_poly.entity_id
_entity_poly.type
_entity_poly.pdbx_seq_one_letter_code
_entity_poly.pdbx_strand_id
1 'polypeptide(L)'
;MDWKKQIEKLEDELQKLTEKENRIAERKKEVEEKLRKAKEQKENEENKQLADIVTEYLGPMDPKKIEDLKVVLDMYMSDQEEERVTQKERQEGEER
;
A
#
# COMPACT_ATOMS: atom_id res chain seq x y z
N MET A 1 48.90 -2.47 30.61
CA MET A 1 47.64 -2.60 29.91
C MET A 1 47.49 -4.03 29.36
N ASP A 2 46.43 -4.74 29.72
CA ASP A 2 46.21 -6.10 29.22
C ASP A 2 45.36 -6.08 27.97
N TRP A 3 46.00 -6.04 26.81
CA TRP A 3 45.34 -6.01 25.51
C TRP A 3 44.54 -7.26 25.24
N LYS A 4 44.92 -8.42 25.77
CA LYS A 4 44.20 -9.68 25.57
C LYS A 4 42.82 -9.61 26.22
N LYS A 5 42.73 -9.14 27.46
CA LYS A 5 41.43 -8.97 28.14
C LYS A 5 40.54 -7.95 27.43
N GLN A 6 41.15 -6.87 26.95
CA GLN A 6 40.41 -5.84 26.21
C GLN A 6 39.85 -6.39 24.89
N ILE A 7 40.63 -7.17 24.16
CA ILE A 7 40.21 -7.82 22.92
C ILE A 7 39.04 -8.78 23.20
N GLU A 8 39.16 -9.63 24.21
CA GLU A 8 38.10 -10.57 24.60
C GLU A 8 36.79 -9.85 24.95
N LYS A 9 36.91 -8.75 25.71
CA LYS A 9 35.74 -7.95 26.08
C LYS A 9 35.06 -7.32 24.88
N LEU A 10 35.84 -6.78 23.93
CA LEU A 10 35.33 -6.15 22.74
C LEU A 10 34.70 -7.17 21.78
N GLU A 11 35.32 -8.35 21.66
CA GLU A 11 34.76 -9.46 20.88
C GLU A 11 33.42 -9.92 21.46
N ASP A 12 33.33 -10.02 22.78
CA ASP A 12 32.08 -10.39 23.46
C ASP A 12 30.99 -9.35 23.26
N GLU A 13 31.33 -8.06 23.36
CA GLU A 13 30.40 -6.97 23.09
C GLU A 13 29.92 -6.98 21.63
N LEU A 14 30.85 -7.23 20.71
CA LEU A 14 30.51 -7.30 19.27
C LEU A 14 29.55 -8.46 19.00
N GLN A 15 29.78 -9.62 19.61
CA GLN A 15 28.90 -10.77 19.47
C GLN A 15 27.49 -10.47 19.97
N LYS A 16 27.37 -9.82 21.12
CA LYS A 16 26.07 -9.45 21.69
C LYS A 16 25.32 -8.45 20.79
N LEU A 17 26.04 -7.51 20.22
CA LEU A 17 25.45 -6.54 19.29
C LEU A 17 24.97 -7.21 18.01
N THR A 18 25.74 -8.17 17.48
CA THR A 18 25.36 -8.94 16.30
C THR A 18 24.08 -9.75 16.55
N GLU A 19 23.98 -10.40 17.73
CA GLU A 19 22.78 -11.12 18.12
C GLU A 19 21.56 -10.20 18.21
N LYS A 20 21.72 -9.00 18.75
CA LYS A 20 20.64 -8.01 18.82
C LYS A 20 20.21 -7.56 17.43
N GLU A 21 21.17 -7.29 16.54
CA GLU A 21 20.88 -6.94 15.14
C GLU A 21 20.08 -8.03 14.44
N ASN A 22 20.46 -9.29 14.64
CA ASN A 22 19.77 -10.43 14.06
C ASN A 22 18.33 -10.54 14.57
N ARG A 23 18.10 -10.33 15.86
CA ARG A 23 16.75 -10.32 16.44
C ARG A 23 15.89 -9.20 15.87
N ILE A 24 16.48 -8.02 15.73
CA ILE A 24 15.79 -6.86 15.14
C ILE A 24 15.43 -7.14 13.68
N ALA A 25 16.35 -7.72 12.92
CA ALA A 25 16.11 -8.09 11.52
C ALA A 25 14.97 -9.10 11.39
N GLU A 26 14.91 -10.11 12.25
CA GLU A 26 13.84 -11.09 12.28
C GLU A 26 12.50 -10.45 12.64
N ARG A 27 12.50 -9.60 13.67
CA ARG A 27 11.30 -8.88 14.09
C ARG A 27 10.78 -7.96 12.99
N LYS A 28 11.68 -7.29 12.29
CA LYS A 28 11.35 -6.44 11.16
C LYS A 28 10.64 -7.23 10.06
N LYS A 29 11.14 -8.41 9.73
CA LYS A 29 10.51 -9.30 8.74
C LYS A 29 9.10 -9.72 9.16
N GLU A 30 8.91 -10.06 10.44
CA GLU A 30 7.59 -10.42 10.97
C GLU A 30 6.60 -9.27 10.84
N VAL A 31 7.03 -8.06 11.20
CA VAL A 31 6.18 -6.87 11.13
C VAL A 31 5.86 -6.52 9.67
N GLU A 32 6.84 -6.62 8.79
CA GLU A 32 6.63 -6.39 7.34
C GLU A 32 5.60 -7.36 6.77
N GLU A 33 5.66 -8.63 7.16
CA GLU A 33 4.70 -9.65 6.72
C GLU A 33 3.29 -9.38 7.26
N LYS A 34 3.18 -9.00 8.53
CA LYS A 34 1.88 -8.62 9.13
C LYS A 34 1.29 -7.40 8.45
N LEU A 35 2.14 -6.42 8.13
CA LEU A 35 1.70 -5.22 7.42
C LEU A 35 1.18 -5.56 6.02
N ARG A 36 1.90 -6.41 5.30
CA ARG A 36 1.49 -6.87 3.97
C ARG A 36 0.12 -7.55 4.02
N LYS A 37 -0.07 -8.46 4.97
CA LYS A 37 -1.34 -9.17 5.15
C LYS A 37 -2.48 -8.23 5.51
N ALA A 38 -2.22 -7.28 6.40
CA ALA A 38 -3.23 -6.29 6.80
C ALA A 38 -3.67 -5.42 5.62
N LYS A 39 -2.73 -4.98 4.79
CA LYS A 39 -3.03 -4.21 3.58
C LYS A 39 -3.85 -5.02 2.58
N GLU A 40 -3.49 -6.29 2.41
CA GLU A 40 -4.20 -7.21 1.52
C GLU A 40 -5.64 -7.44 1.99
N GLN A 41 -5.84 -7.67 3.30
CA GLN A 41 -7.17 -7.82 3.88
C GLN A 41 -8.02 -6.56 3.72
N LYS A 42 -7.42 -5.40 3.94
CA LYS A 42 -8.11 -4.12 3.75
C LYS A 42 -8.58 -3.96 2.30
N GLU A 43 -7.71 -4.24 1.34
CA GLU A 43 -8.04 -4.19 -0.08
C GLU A 43 -9.16 -5.16 -0.44
N ASN A 44 -9.09 -6.40 0.09
CA ASN A 44 -10.12 -7.41 -0.13
C ASN A 44 -11.48 -6.98 0.43
N GLU A 45 -11.51 -6.38 1.61
CA GLU A 45 -12.74 -5.86 2.22
C GLU A 45 -13.32 -4.70 1.40
N GLU A 46 -12.48 -3.78 0.95
CA GLU A 46 -12.90 -2.66 0.11
C GLU A 46 -13.48 -3.16 -1.21
N ASN A 47 -12.83 -4.15 -1.84
CA ASN A 47 -13.30 -4.76 -3.07
C ASN A 47 -14.62 -5.51 -2.86
N LYS A 48 -14.79 -6.17 -1.73
CA LYS A 48 -16.03 -6.86 -1.37
C LYS A 48 -17.17 -5.86 -1.20
N GLN A 49 -16.93 -4.76 -0.49
CA GLN A 49 -17.90 -3.69 -0.32
C GLN A 49 -18.32 -3.11 -1.65
N LEU A 50 -17.37 -2.87 -2.55
CA LEU A 50 -17.65 -2.39 -3.90
C LEU A 50 -18.52 -3.38 -4.67
N ALA A 51 -18.19 -4.67 -4.63
CA ALA A 51 -18.96 -5.72 -5.29
C ALA A 51 -20.37 -5.82 -4.73
N ASP A 52 -20.54 -5.71 -3.41
CA ASP A 52 -21.84 -5.73 -2.76
C ASP A 52 -22.70 -4.54 -3.18
N ILE A 53 -22.12 -3.34 -3.25
CA ILE A 53 -22.81 -2.13 -3.71
C ILE A 53 -23.27 -2.29 -5.16
N VAL A 54 -22.39 -2.75 -6.03
CA VAL A 54 -22.71 -2.97 -7.45
C VAL A 54 -23.85 -3.99 -7.61
N THR A 55 -23.79 -5.09 -6.84
CA THR A 55 -24.81 -6.13 -6.86
C THR A 55 -26.16 -5.61 -6.35
N GLU A 56 -26.14 -4.76 -5.30
CA GLU A 56 -27.35 -4.15 -4.75
C GLU A 56 -28.08 -3.29 -5.77
N TYR A 57 -27.35 -2.45 -6.52
CA TYR A 57 -27.95 -1.53 -7.49
C TYR A 57 -28.27 -2.18 -8.84
N LEU A 58 -27.43 -3.09 -9.31
CA LEU A 58 -27.54 -3.67 -10.65
C LEU A 58 -28.09 -5.10 -10.67
N GLY A 59 -28.17 -5.74 -9.50
CA GLY A 59 -28.53 -7.15 -9.36
C GLY A 59 -27.41 -8.07 -9.81
N PRO A 60 -27.70 -9.37 -10.01
CA PRO A 60 -26.68 -10.34 -10.42
C PRO A 60 -25.97 -9.91 -11.70
N MET A 61 -24.64 -9.98 -11.71
CA MET A 61 -23.84 -9.59 -12.87
C MET A 61 -23.91 -10.62 -13.99
N ASP A 62 -24.16 -10.13 -15.21
CA ASP A 62 -24.03 -10.91 -16.43
C ASP A 62 -23.05 -10.16 -17.38
N PRO A 63 -22.60 -10.80 -18.48
CA PRO A 63 -21.64 -10.16 -19.38
C PRO A 63 -22.10 -8.81 -19.94
N LYS A 64 -23.39 -8.66 -20.20
CA LYS A 64 -23.95 -7.40 -20.70
C LYS A 64 -23.88 -6.29 -19.67
N LYS A 65 -24.24 -6.59 -18.41
CA LYS A 65 -24.18 -5.61 -17.32
C LYS A 65 -22.74 -5.20 -17.03
N ILE A 66 -21.79 -6.12 -17.14
CA ILE A 66 -20.36 -5.85 -16.97
C ILE A 66 -19.89 -4.86 -18.06
N GLU A 67 -20.28 -5.06 -19.31
CA GLU A 67 -19.96 -4.14 -20.41
C GLU A 67 -20.59 -2.76 -20.21
N ASP A 68 -21.86 -2.71 -19.81
CA ASP A 68 -22.56 -1.46 -19.53
C ASP A 68 -21.90 -0.68 -18.40
N LEU A 69 -21.52 -1.38 -17.32
CA LEU A 69 -20.79 -0.79 -16.19
C LEU A 69 -19.45 -0.23 -16.63
N LYS A 70 -18.74 -0.95 -17.47
CA LYS A 70 -17.45 -0.53 -18.01
C LYS A 70 -17.57 0.76 -18.81
N VAL A 71 -18.59 0.89 -19.64
CA VAL A 71 -18.87 2.11 -20.40
C VAL A 71 -19.14 3.30 -19.46
N VAL A 72 -19.94 3.10 -18.43
CA VAL A 72 -20.25 4.15 -17.43
C VAL A 72 -18.99 4.60 -16.70
N LEU A 73 -18.14 3.64 -16.31
CA LEU A 73 -16.87 3.95 -15.62
C LEU A 73 -15.89 4.69 -16.54
N ASP A 74 -15.83 4.31 -17.83
CA ASP A 74 -15.00 5.01 -18.81
C ASP A 74 -15.46 6.46 -18.98
N MET A 75 -16.76 6.71 -19.03
CA MET A 75 -17.34 8.05 -19.09
C MET A 75 -16.99 8.87 -17.85
N TYR A 76 -17.11 8.25 -16.67
CA TYR A 76 -16.73 8.90 -15.40
C TYR A 76 -15.27 9.30 -15.39
N MET A 77 -14.38 8.40 -15.82
CA MET A 77 -12.95 8.67 -15.89
C MET A 77 -12.61 9.78 -16.87
N SER A 78 -13.27 9.84 -18.02
CA SER A 78 -13.10 10.89 -19.01
C SER A 78 -13.52 12.26 -18.46
N ASP A 79 -14.64 12.33 -17.76
CA ASP A 79 -15.10 13.57 -17.11
C ASP A 79 -14.12 14.04 -16.05
N GLN A 80 -13.56 13.13 -15.26
CA GLN A 80 -12.54 13.43 -14.26
C GLN A 80 -11.26 14.00 -14.87
N GLU A 81 -10.83 13.45 -16.00
CA GLU A 81 -9.65 13.95 -16.73
C GLU A 81 -9.87 15.36 -17.26
N GLU A 82 -11.04 15.63 -17.83
CA GLU A 82 -11.41 16.97 -18.31
C GLU A 82 -11.41 18.01 -17.18
N GLU A 83 -11.97 17.65 -16.03
CA GLU A 83 -11.97 18.52 -14.84
C GLU A 83 -10.54 18.81 -14.36
N ARG A 84 -9.68 17.80 -14.33
CA ARG A 84 -8.27 17.98 -13.93
C ARG A 84 -7.53 18.93 -14.86
N VAL A 85 -7.71 18.76 -16.15
CA VAL A 85 -7.09 19.62 -17.18
C VAL A 85 -7.59 21.06 -17.02
N THR A 86 -8.88 21.26 -16.83
CA THR A 86 -9.49 22.59 -16.64
C THR A 86 -8.96 23.28 -15.39
N GLN A 87 -8.87 22.55 -14.26
CA GLN A 87 -8.33 23.09 -13.01
C GLN A 87 -6.86 23.48 -13.14
N LYS A 88 -6.07 22.66 -13.83
CA LYS A 88 -4.65 22.91 -14.06
C LYS A 88 -4.44 24.14 -14.93
N GLU A 89 -5.22 24.32 -15.97
CA GLU A 89 -5.20 25.50 -16.82
C GLU A 89 -5.56 26.78 -16.05
N ARG A 90 -6.55 26.70 -15.14
CA ARG A 90 -6.94 27.84 -14.29
C ARG A 90 -5.83 28.22 -13.32
N GLN A 91 -5.15 27.26 -12.72
CA GLN A 91 -4.03 27.53 -11.81
C GLN A 91 -2.87 28.21 -12.52
N GLU A 92 -2.52 27.76 -13.72
CA GLU A 92 -1.50 28.39 -14.54
C GLU A 92 -1.88 29.81 -14.95
N GLY A 93 -3.16 30.08 -15.19
CA GLY A 93 -3.69 31.41 -15.49
C GLY A 93 -3.63 32.37 -14.30
N GLU A 94 -3.80 31.86 -13.07
CA GLU A 94 -3.76 32.68 -11.84
C GLU A 94 -2.34 33.09 -11.43
N GLU A 95 -1.34 32.33 -11.79
CA GLU A 95 0.07 32.62 -11.47
C GLU A 95 0.66 33.74 -12.34
N ARG A 96 -0.03 34.21 -13.34
CA ARG A 96 0.36 35.34 -14.16
C ARG A 96 -0.22 36.64 -13.57
#